data_aaa3e4a18fb3dedb2d7cdaabc4799f6f
#
_entry.id   aaa3e4a18fb3dedb2d7cdaabc4799f6f
#
_cell.length_a   1.000
_cell.length_b   1.000
_cell.length_c   1.000
_cell.angle_alpha   90.00
_cell.angle_beta   90.00
_cell.angle_gamma   90.00
#
_symmetry.space_group_name_H-M   'P 1'
#
loop_
_entity.id
_entity.type
_entity.pdbx_description
1 polymer ?
#
loop_
_entity_poly.entity_id
_entity_poly.type
_entity_poly.pdbx_seq_one_letter_code
_entity_poly.pdbx_strand_id
1 'polypeptide(L)'
;MNAAIIERNWVVEWFDERQCYHMPSLTMAPDGTLLAVWNGGFLQWNGDPMGRDAKDWVSRLEPGAKSWSNPDAVGCDIRYCCHDPIFLKNRKGEIILLFAKFLDTEVNFTTWCNGRDELWMRKTQDNGRTWLPAVPAGIQSGHASNDSVLLPDGTIVFASTSTELPEYYFGAVQIYRSHDDGESWEKGALLTADDGNRIREPAICLRPDGRLLLFTRTCPGTAGWGTAGNRSPPSYRAESLDGGLTWSQPKPCGILNNESKLDVISWDKETILMAYNDTPETDWHERSPLTLAYSKDEGLTWQNLITLAPAPGNKCQPAMCRDAQGRLNVIYMHRHTAIEHLVLEITD
;
A
#
# COMPACT_ATOMS: atom_id res chain seq x y z
N MET A 1 -12.01 21.17 -9.45
CA MET A 1 -12.13 20.20 -8.32
C MET A 1 -11.55 20.84 -7.06
N ASN A 2 -12.21 20.66 -5.92
CA ASN A 2 -11.78 21.18 -4.63
C ASN A 2 -11.75 20.05 -3.61
N ALA A 3 -10.90 20.18 -2.58
CA ALA A 3 -10.85 19.23 -1.47
C ALA A 3 -10.75 19.97 -0.15
N ALA A 4 -11.44 19.46 0.87
CA ALA A 4 -11.34 19.95 2.23
C ALA A 4 -11.18 18.79 3.20
N ILE A 5 -10.19 18.89 4.10
CA ILE A 5 -10.07 17.97 5.23
C ILE A 5 -11.11 18.40 6.26
N ILE A 6 -12.11 17.51 6.50
CA ILE A 6 -13.21 17.79 7.43
C ILE A 6 -13.01 17.11 8.79
N GLU A 7 -12.21 16.04 8.86
CA GLU A 7 -11.88 15.36 10.10
C GLU A 7 -10.42 14.92 10.12
N ARG A 8 -9.82 14.95 11.32
CA ARG A 8 -8.49 14.37 11.62
C ARG A 8 -8.61 13.52 12.87
N ASN A 9 -8.15 12.29 12.79
CA ASN A 9 -8.18 11.32 13.87
C ASN A 9 -6.88 10.51 13.86
N TRP A 10 -6.65 9.77 14.94
CA TRP A 10 -5.59 8.78 14.99
C TRP A 10 -6.19 7.37 14.87
N VAL A 11 -5.64 6.57 13.96
CA VAL A 11 -5.90 5.12 13.96
C VAL A 11 -5.21 4.51 15.17
N VAL A 12 -3.98 4.91 15.39
CA VAL A 12 -3.19 4.60 16.58
C VAL A 12 -2.26 5.76 16.87
N GLU A 13 -2.27 6.20 18.12
CA GLU A 13 -1.33 7.19 18.64
C GLU A 13 -0.08 6.53 19.19
N TRP A 14 0.98 7.32 19.25
CA TRP A 14 2.22 6.92 19.87
C TRP A 14 2.03 6.73 21.39
N PHE A 15 2.50 5.61 21.91
CA PHE A 15 2.50 5.33 23.35
C PHE A 15 3.81 4.76 23.89
N ASP A 16 4.76 4.39 23.03
CA ASP A 16 6.10 3.95 23.41
C ASP A 16 7.11 4.38 22.33
N GLU A 17 8.14 5.15 22.69
CA GLU A 17 9.19 5.65 21.80
C GLU A 17 10.01 4.55 21.09
N ARG A 18 9.86 3.31 21.53
CA ARG A 18 10.49 2.15 20.92
C ARG A 18 9.62 1.47 19.90
N GLN A 19 8.35 1.88 19.75
CA GLN A 19 7.45 1.30 18.76
C GLN A 19 7.60 1.99 17.42
N CYS A 20 7.51 1.20 16.37
CA CYS A 20 7.51 1.66 15.00
C CYS A 20 6.32 1.08 14.24
N TYR A 21 5.62 1.92 13.51
CA TYR A 21 4.50 1.57 12.66
C TYR A 21 4.84 1.85 11.20
N HIS A 22 4.46 0.92 10.31
CA HIS A 22 4.85 0.97 8.92
C HIS A 22 3.79 0.37 7.99
N MET A 23 3.82 0.72 6.70
CA MET A 23 3.02 0.15 5.62
C MET A 23 1.53 0.00 5.92
N PRO A 24 0.81 1.08 6.26
CA PRO A 24 -0.62 1.00 6.47
C PRO A 24 -1.38 0.69 5.18
N SER A 25 -2.48 -0.06 5.31
CA SER A 25 -3.51 -0.27 4.29
C SER A 25 -4.90 -0.02 4.88
N LEU A 26 -5.82 0.45 4.06
CA LEU A 26 -7.16 0.90 4.48
C LEU A 26 -8.22 0.32 3.55
N THR A 27 -9.28 -0.22 4.12
CA THR A 27 -10.44 -0.67 3.33
C THR A 27 -11.75 -0.41 4.05
N MET A 28 -12.86 -0.43 3.33
CA MET A 28 -14.20 -0.40 3.90
C MET A 28 -14.85 -1.78 3.79
N ALA A 29 -15.32 -2.28 4.91
CA ALA A 29 -16.09 -3.51 5.00
C ALA A 29 -17.53 -3.32 4.46
N PRO A 30 -18.25 -4.42 4.13
CA PRO A 30 -19.63 -4.34 3.60
C PRO A 30 -20.64 -3.62 4.49
N ASP A 31 -20.44 -3.64 5.81
CA ASP A 31 -21.30 -2.92 6.77
C ASP A 31 -20.96 -1.43 6.93
N GLY A 32 -19.96 -0.94 6.19
CA GLY A 32 -19.47 0.44 6.27
C GLY A 32 -18.38 0.67 7.32
N THR A 33 -17.96 -0.37 8.05
CA THR A 33 -16.80 -0.29 8.95
C THR A 33 -15.51 -0.05 8.16
N LEU A 34 -14.73 0.95 8.54
CA LEU A 34 -13.38 1.11 8.02
C LEU A 34 -12.43 0.18 8.78
N LEU A 35 -11.58 -0.51 8.03
CA LEU A 35 -10.51 -1.35 8.56
C LEU A 35 -9.17 -0.76 8.16
N ALA A 36 -8.32 -0.51 9.15
CA ALA A 36 -6.93 -0.16 8.95
C ALA A 36 -6.05 -1.31 9.43
N VAL A 37 -5.03 -1.64 8.64
CA VAL A 37 -3.98 -2.59 9.01
C VAL A 37 -2.63 -1.94 8.83
N TRP A 38 -1.66 -2.30 9.65
CA TRP A 38 -0.27 -1.88 9.54
C TRP A 38 0.65 -2.90 10.20
N ASN A 39 1.89 -2.95 9.79
CA ASN A 39 2.88 -3.68 10.57
C ASN A 39 3.49 -2.77 11.63
N GLY A 40 3.82 -3.34 12.77
CA GLY A 40 4.41 -2.60 13.88
C GLY A 40 5.11 -3.52 14.86
N GLY A 41 6.24 -3.05 15.36
CA GLY A 41 7.08 -3.73 16.34
C GLY A 41 7.99 -2.74 17.02
N PHE A 42 8.93 -3.25 17.81
CA PHE A 42 9.93 -2.38 18.43
C PHE A 42 11.01 -2.00 17.42
N LEU A 43 11.49 -0.76 17.49
CA LEU A 43 12.65 -0.30 16.74
C LEU A 43 13.84 -1.20 17.02
N GLN A 44 14.47 -1.69 15.96
CA GLN A 44 15.75 -2.35 16.12
C GLN A 44 16.82 -1.36 16.57
N TRP A 45 17.88 -1.88 17.17
CA TRP A 45 19.05 -1.13 17.60
C TRP A 45 19.67 -0.20 16.53
N ASN A 46 19.50 -0.54 15.26
CA ASN A 46 20.00 0.22 14.10
C ASN A 46 18.98 1.23 13.53
N GLY A 47 17.84 1.43 14.21
CA GLY A 47 16.77 2.31 13.73
C GLY A 47 15.89 1.72 12.61
N ASP A 48 16.05 0.43 12.32
CA ASP A 48 15.20 -0.27 11.36
C ASP A 48 13.79 -0.45 11.93
N PRO A 49 12.73 0.08 11.26
CA PRO A 49 11.36 -0.07 11.71
C PRO A 49 10.83 -1.51 11.69
N MET A 50 11.57 -2.44 11.14
CA MET A 50 11.15 -3.81 10.93
C MET A 50 11.87 -4.76 11.89
N GLY A 51 11.51 -4.65 13.16
CA GLY A 51 12.01 -5.50 14.23
C GLY A 51 11.63 -6.97 14.03
N ARG A 52 12.42 -7.86 14.65
CA ARG A 52 12.15 -9.31 14.68
C ARG A 52 10.82 -9.68 15.33
N ASP A 53 10.18 -8.73 16.01
CA ASP A 53 8.89 -8.84 16.68
C ASP A 53 7.76 -8.13 15.93
N ALA A 54 8.01 -7.68 14.69
CA ALA A 54 7.01 -7.00 13.89
C ALA A 54 5.79 -7.91 13.66
N LYS A 55 4.61 -7.35 13.90
CA LYS A 55 3.30 -7.99 13.73
C LYS A 55 2.39 -7.09 12.94
N ASP A 56 1.38 -7.69 12.34
CA ASP A 56 0.30 -6.93 11.74
C ASP A 56 -0.79 -6.66 12.79
N TRP A 57 -1.21 -5.41 12.81
CA TRP A 57 -2.22 -4.88 13.72
C TRP A 57 -3.40 -4.37 12.92
N VAL A 58 -4.61 -4.67 13.37
CA VAL A 58 -5.85 -4.17 12.77
C VAL A 58 -6.62 -3.32 13.77
N SER A 59 -7.15 -2.22 13.31
CA SER A 59 -8.12 -1.39 14.02
C SER A 59 -9.35 -1.16 13.16
N ARG A 60 -10.49 -0.92 13.80
CA ARG A 60 -11.80 -0.73 13.17
C ARG A 60 -12.37 0.63 13.56
N LEU A 61 -12.99 1.30 12.59
CA LEU A 61 -13.84 2.46 12.83
C LEU A 61 -15.26 2.11 12.36
N GLU A 62 -16.12 1.78 13.29
CA GLU A 62 -17.51 1.42 12.97
C GLU A 62 -18.32 2.66 12.55
N PRO A 63 -19.36 2.49 11.71
CA PRO A 63 -20.22 3.60 11.30
C PRO A 63 -20.76 4.39 12.49
N GLY A 64 -20.52 5.70 12.50
CA GLY A 64 -20.92 6.59 13.58
C GLY A 64 -20.03 6.59 14.83
N ALA A 65 -19.01 5.75 14.90
CA ALA A 65 -18.01 5.81 15.96
C ALA A 65 -17.13 7.06 15.81
N LYS A 66 -16.72 7.63 16.95
CA LYS A 66 -15.85 8.83 16.99
C LYS A 66 -14.38 8.50 17.07
N SER A 67 -14.04 7.26 17.34
CA SER A 67 -12.66 6.81 17.49
C SER A 67 -12.50 5.39 16.98
N TRP A 68 -11.29 5.10 16.53
CA TRP A 68 -10.88 3.75 16.15
C TRP A 68 -10.86 2.81 17.37
N SER A 69 -11.09 1.54 17.16
CA SER A 69 -10.94 0.51 18.19
C SER A 69 -9.48 0.39 18.63
N ASN A 70 -9.24 -0.19 19.80
CA ASN A 70 -7.90 -0.61 20.15
C ASN A 70 -7.36 -1.59 19.10
N PRO A 71 -6.05 -1.53 18.78
CA PRO A 71 -5.44 -2.45 17.84
C PRO A 71 -5.47 -3.90 18.32
N ASP A 72 -5.87 -4.79 17.42
CA ASP A 72 -5.79 -6.25 17.62
C ASP A 72 -4.63 -6.81 16.77
N ALA A 73 -3.77 -7.64 17.37
CA ALA A 73 -2.72 -8.33 16.63
C ALA A 73 -3.33 -9.46 15.78
N VAL A 74 -3.15 -9.39 14.47
CA VAL A 74 -3.77 -10.34 13.52
C VAL A 74 -2.76 -11.12 12.69
N GLY A 75 -1.49 -10.78 12.77
CA GLY A 75 -0.45 -11.36 11.94
C GLY A 75 0.13 -12.65 12.51
N CYS A 76 1.38 -12.62 12.89
CA CYS A 76 2.20 -13.78 13.16
C CYS A 76 2.15 -14.29 14.60
N ASP A 77 2.54 -15.53 14.77
CA ASP A 77 2.91 -16.08 16.09
C ASP A 77 4.31 -15.58 16.52
N ILE A 78 4.74 -15.97 17.72
CA ILE A 78 5.97 -15.49 18.36
C ILE A 78 7.28 -15.84 17.65
N ARG A 79 7.24 -16.66 16.60
CA ARG A 79 8.43 -17.12 15.86
C ARG A 79 8.58 -16.50 14.49
N TYR A 80 7.65 -15.64 14.10
CA TYR A 80 7.61 -15.05 12.78
C TYR A 80 7.43 -13.54 12.87
N CYS A 81 8.00 -12.83 11.91
CA CYS A 81 7.70 -11.43 11.64
C CYS A 81 6.71 -11.32 10.48
N CYS A 82 5.82 -10.38 10.54
CA CYS A 82 4.89 -10.05 9.48
C CYS A 82 5.12 -8.65 8.96
N HIS A 83 4.96 -8.47 7.64
CA HIS A 83 5.23 -7.22 6.95
C HIS A 83 4.28 -6.98 5.80
N ASP A 84 4.15 -5.72 5.42
CA ASP A 84 3.48 -5.24 4.23
C ASP A 84 2.05 -5.79 4.09
N PRO A 85 1.21 -5.64 5.14
CA PRO A 85 -0.15 -6.13 5.10
C PRO A 85 -0.99 -5.29 4.15
N ILE A 86 -1.83 -5.97 3.35
CA ILE A 86 -2.84 -5.33 2.52
C ILE A 86 -4.19 -6.00 2.65
N PHE A 87 -5.25 -5.26 2.35
CA PHE A 87 -6.59 -5.81 2.24
C PHE A 87 -6.94 -6.12 0.78
N LEU A 88 -7.56 -7.29 0.57
CA LEU A 88 -8.20 -7.68 -0.67
C LEU A 88 -9.68 -7.93 -0.39
N LYS A 89 -10.52 -7.74 -1.42
CA LYS A 89 -11.95 -8.05 -1.36
C LYS A 89 -12.31 -9.09 -2.40
N ASN A 90 -13.19 -10.00 -2.06
CA ASN A 90 -13.73 -10.95 -3.01
C ASN A 90 -15.23 -10.68 -3.30
N ARG A 91 -15.80 -11.38 -4.27
CA ARG A 91 -17.22 -11.23 -4.67
C ARG A 91 -18.22 -11.67 -3.59
N LYS A 92 -17.78 -12.43 -2.58
CA LYS A 92 -18.62 -12.82 -1.42
C LYS A 92 -18.72 -11.71 -0.37
N GLY A 93 -17.98 -10.61 -0.54
CA GLY A 93 -17.87 -9.55 0.45
C GLY A 93 -16.94 -9.88 1.61
N GLU A 94 -16.19 -10.98 1.54
CA GLU A 94 -15.16 -11.30 2.51
C GLU A 94 -13.96 -10.38 2.30
N ILE A 95 -13.32 -9.99 3.39
CA ILE A 95 -12.05 -9.27 3.37
C ILE A 95 -10.94 -10.26 3.64
N ILE A 96 -9.94 -10.24 2.79
CA ILE A 96 -8.73 -11.03 2.89
C ILE A 96 -7.61 -10.10 3.33
N LEU A 97 -6.94 -10.42 4.41
CA LEU A 97 -5.68 -9.81 4.82
C LEU A 97 -4.55 -10.65 4.24
N LEU A 98 -3.78 -10.07 3.34
CA LEU A 98 -2.58 -10.66 2.75
C LEU A 98 -1.35 -9.99 3.37
N PHE A 99 -0.34 -10.76 3.75
CA PHE A 99 0.87 -10.26 4.40
C PHE A 99 2.08 -11.16 4.13
N ALA A 100 3.27 -10.58 4.14
CA ALA A 100 4.51 -11.33 4.06
C ALA A 100 4.89 -11.91 5.43
N LYS A 101 5.38 -13.14 5.47
CA LYS A 101 5.76 -13.86 6.67
C LYS A 101 7.20 -14.37 6.57
N PHE A 102 7.98 -14.11 7.60
CA PHE A 102 9.38 -14.51 7.70
C PHE A 102 9.65 -15.23 9.03
N LEU A 103 10.60 -16.14 9.04
CA LEU A 103 11.17 -16.63 10.30
C LEU A 103 11.97 -15.51 10.98
N ASP A 104 11.74 -15.28 12.26
CA ASP A 104 12.40 -14.20 13.03
C ASP A 104 13.93 -14.30 13.06
N THR A 105 14.46 -15.53 12.98
CA THR A 105 15.89 -15.81 12.91
C THR A 105 16.54 -15.45 11.57
N GLU A 106 15.74 -15.22 10.54
CA GLU A 106 16.20 -14.93 9.18
C GLU A 106 16.13 -13.45 8.82
N VAL A 107 15.43 -12.66 9.64
CA VAL A 107 15.30 -11.23 9.42
C VAL A 107 16.58 -10.52 9.76
N ASN A 108 17.37 -10.25 8.75
CA ASN A 108 18.44 -9.27 8.77
C ASN A 108 18.35 -8.44 7.48
N PHE A 109 18.92 -7.25 7.50
CA PHE A 109 18.84 -6.30 6.38
C PHE A 109 19.36 -6.86 5.05
N THR A 110 20.20 -7.88 5.09
CA THR A 110 20.77 -8.53 3.90
C THR A 110 19.95 -9.72 3.41
N THR A 111 19.13 -10.31 4.28
CA THR A 111 18.28 -11.46 3.93
C THR A 111 16.83 -11.08 3.60
N TRP A 112 16.46 -9.87 3.89
CA TRP A 112 15.11 -9.32 3.66
C TRP A 112 14.62 -9.51 2.24
N CYS A 113 15.50 -9.70 1.34
CA CYS A 113 15.31 -9.67 -0.08
C CYS A 113 15.82 -10.93 -0.79
N ASN A 114 16.07 -12.00 -0.07
CA ASN A 114 16.65 -13.22 -0.65
C ASN A 114 15.59 -14.20 -1.21
N GLY A 115 14.36 -13.75 -1.48
CA GLY A 115 13.32 -14.59 -2.06
C GLY A 115 12.81 -15.71 -1.13
N ARG A 116 12.94 -15.51 0.19
CA ARG A 116 12.48 -16.47 1.21
C ARG A 116 11.21 -16.08 1.93
N ASP A 117 10.65 -14.94 1.58
CA ASP A 117 9.37 -14.47 2.05
C ASP A 117 8.25 -15.23 1.34
N GLU A 118 7.29 -15.66 2.11
CA GLU A 118 6.07 -16.29 1.63
C GLU A 118 4.89 -15.40 2.00
N LEU A 119 3.98 -15.17 1.05
CA LEU A 119 2.74 -14.49 1.36
C LEU A 119 1.75 -15.44 2.02
N TRP A 120 1.21 -14.98 3.13
CA TRP A 120 0.18 -15.64 3.90
C TRP A 120 -1.08 -14.81 3.90
N MET A 121 -2.22 -15.45 4.14
CA MET A 121 -3.50 -14.77 4.17
C MET A 121 -4.38 -15.22 5.32
N ARG A 122 -5.26 -14.32 5.75
CA ARG A 122 -6.39 -14.57 6.66
C ARG A 122 -7.65 -14.00 6.04
N LYS A 123 -8.81 -14.55 6.38
CA LYS A 123 -10.10 -14.03 5.95
C LYS A 123 -10.95 -13.63 7.15
N THR A 124 -11.75 -12.59 6.98
CA THR A 124 -12.82 -12.24 7.90
C THR A 124 -14.16 -12.26 7.17
N GLN A 125 -15.19 -12.74 7.88
CA GLN A 125 -16.57 -12.82 7.41
C GLN A 125 -17.49 -11.93 8.25
N ASP A 126 -16.95 -11.27 9.25
CA ASP A 126 -17.67 -10.44 10.24
C ASP A 126 -17.12 -9.00 10.31
N ASN A 127 -16.65 -8.49 9.16
CA ASN A 127 -16.17 -7.12 9.01
C ASN A 127 -14.96 -6.82 9.92
N GLY A 128 -14.03 -7.76 10.02
CA GLY A 128 -12.78 -7.60 10.75
C GLY A 128 -12.86 -7.79 12.25
N ARG A 129 -13.99 -8.30 12.78
CA ARG A 129 -14.12 -8.58 14.22
C ARG A 129 -13.39 -9.85 14.63
N THR A 130 -13.45 -10.87 13.77
CA THR A 130 -12.66 -12.09 13.93
C THR A 130 -11.96 -12.47 12.62
N TRP A 131 -10.86 -13.19 12.75
CA TRP A 131 -10.05 -13.63 11.62
C TRP A 131 -9.86 -15.14 11.65
N LEU A 132 -10.11 -15.78 10.53
CA LEU A 132 -9.82 -17.19 10.35
C LEU A 132 -8.31 -17.47 10.52
N PRO A 133 -7.91 -18.70 10.80
CA PRO A 133 -6.48 -19.06 10.88
C PRO A 133 -5.72 -18.63 9.62
N ALA A 134 -4.46 -18.21 9.81
CA ALA A 134 -3.60 -17.87 8.70
C ALA A 134 -3.21 -19.11 7.90
N VAL A 135 -3.25 -18.99 6.58
CA VAL A 135 -2.83 -20.04 5.63
C VAL A 135 -1.87 -19.47 4.60
N PRO A 136 -0.94 -20.26 4.04
CA PRO A 136 -0.13 -19.82 2.91
C PRO A 136 -1.00 -19.42 1.74
N ALA A 137 -0.65 -18.31 1.08
CA ALA A 137 -1.31 -17.88 -0.15
C ALA A 137 -0.79 -18.63 -1.40
N GLY A 138 0.23 -19.45 -1.25
CA GLY A 138 0.87 -20.12 -2.39
C GLY A 138 1.71 -19.18 -3.27
N ILE A 139 2.01 -17.99 -2.79
CA ILE A 139 2.83 -16.99 -3.45
C ILE A 139 4.19 -16.94 -2.74
N GLN A 140 5.22 -17.34 -3.44
CA GLN A 140 6.59 -17.28 -2.98
C GLN A 140 7.19 -15.95 -3.42
N SER A 141 7.77 -15.23 -2.47
CA SER A 141 8.51 -14.02 -2.73
C SER A 141 7.66 -12.84 -3.25
N GLY A 142 7.47 -11.86 -2.43
CA GLY A 142 6.78 -10.63 -2.81
C GLY A 142 6.45 -9.73 -1.64
N HIS A 143 6.41 -8.44 -1.91
CA HIS A 143 5.94 -7.42 -0.98
C HIS A 143 4.69 -6.77 -1.57
N ALA A 144 3.54 -7.13 -1.06
CA ALA A 144 2.29 -6.44 -1.36
C ALA A 144 2.34 -5.06 -0.70
N SER A 145 1.88 -4.02 -1.39
CA SER A 145 2.08 -2.65 -0.88
C SER A 145 0.81 -1.83 -0.85
N ASN A 146 -0.16 -2.14 -1.70
CA ASN A 146 -1.43 -1.43 -1.79
C ASN A 146 -2.54 -2.40 -2.14
N ASP A 147 -3.78 -1.92 -2.07
CA ASP A 147 -4.98 -2.67 -2.29
C ASP A 147 -5.02 -3.38 -3.64
N SER A 148 -5.93 -4.34 -3.73
CA SER A 148 -6.29 -5.03 -4.96
C SER A 148 -7.48 -4.37 -5.64
N VAL A 149 -7.75 -4.83 -6.85
CA VAL A 149 -9.00 -4.57 -7.54
C VAL A 149 -9.81 -5.86 -7.72
N LEU A 150 -11.12 -5.73 -7.58
CA LEU A 150 -12.08 -6.79 -7.89
C LEU A 150 -12.74 -6.45 -9.23
N LEU A 151 -12.51 -7.29 -10.23
CA LEU A 151 -13.10 -7.12 -11.56
C LEU A 151 -14.60 -7.50 -11.55
N PRO A 152 -15.40 -7.01 -12.53
CA PRO A 152 -16.82 -7.34 -12.62
C PRO A 152 -17.13 -8.83 -12.76
N ASP A 153 -16.22 -9.62 -13.29
CA ASP A 153 -16.35 -11.09 -13.39
C ASP A 153 -16.00 -11.83 -12.08
N GLY A 154 -15.54 -11.09 -11.05
CA GLY A 154 -15.14 -11.63 -9.77
C GLY A 154 -13.66 -12.01 -9.67
N THR A 155 -12.88 -11.77 -10.72
CA THR A 155 -11.42 -11.93 -10.65
C THR A 155 -10.81 -10.89 -9.72
N ILE A 156 -9.97 -11.32 -8.78
CA ILE A 156 -9.17 -10.43 -7.96
C ILE A 156 -7.82 -10.23 -8.66
N VAL A 157 -7.40 -8.99 -8.80
CA VAL A 157 -6.08 -8.65 -9.36
C VAL A 157 -5.31 -7.82 -8.33
N PHE A 158 -4.10 -8.22 -7.99
CA PHE A 158 -3.19 -7.39 -7.21
C PHE A 158 -1.78 -7.41 -7.79
N ALA A 159 -1.02 -6.41 -7.40
CA ALA A 159 0.37 -6.25 -7.83
C ALA A 159 1.29 -6.25 -6.60
N SER A 160 2.45 -6.86 -6.72
CA SER A 160 3.44 -6.99 -5.66
C SER A 160 4.83 -6.61 -6.17
N THR A 161 5.67 -6.07 -5.32
CA THR A 161 7.10 -5.98 -5.64
C THR A 161 7.69 -7.38 -5.72
N SER A 162 8.34 -7.71 -6.83
CA SER A 162 8.97 -9.01 -7.02
C SER A 162 10.34 -9.06 -6.34
N THR A 163 10.61 -10.15 -5.65
CA THR A 163 11.91 -10.45 -5.02
C THR A 163 12.61 -11.64 -5.69
N GLU A 164 12.01 -12.21 -6.73
CA GLU A 164 12.49 -13.46 -7.37
C GLU A 164 13.68 -13.26 -8.31
N LEU A 165 13.87 -12.06 -8.84
CA LEU A 165 14.90 -11.79 -9.84
C LEU A 165 16.08 -11.07 -9.21
N PRO A 166 17.24 -11.75 -9.01
CA PRO A 166 18.42 -11.14 -8.39
C PRO A 166 18.91 -9.89 -9.13
N GLU A 167 18.82 -9.87 -10.46
CA GLU A 167 19.24 -8.76 -11.30
C GLU A 167 18.38 -7.51 -11.15
N TYR A 168 17.12 -7.67 -10.76
CA TYR A 168 16.20 -6.56 -10.55
C TYR A 168 15.95 -6.23 -9.08
N TYR A 169 16.60 -6.88 -8.18
CA TYR A 169 16.51 -6.77 -6.72
C TYR A 169 15.55 -5.65 -6.23
N PHE A 170 14.28 -6.00 -5.88
CA PHE A 170 13.23 -5.03 -5.60
C PHE A 170 12.99 -3.98 -6.71
N GLY A 171 13.20 -4.35 -7.95
CA GLY A 171 13.08 -3.45 -9.09
C GLY A 171 12.07 -3.86 -10.14
N ALA A 172 11.21 -4.83 -9.83
CA ALA A 172 10.16 -5.32 -10.72
C ALA A 172 8.83 -5.45 -9.96
N VAL A 173 7.75 -5.40 -10.72
CA VAL A 173 6.39 -5.60 -10.22
C VAL A 173 5.79 -6.85 -10.82
N GLN A 174 5.33 -7.78 -9.97
CA GLN A 174 4.65 -9.00 -10.38
C GLN A 174 3.14 -8.84 -10.19
N ILE A 175 2.39 -9.20 -11.22
CA ILE A 175 0.93 -9.23 -11.19
C ILE A 175 0.46 -10.63 -10.77
N TYR A 176 -0.55 -10.68 -9.92
CA TYR A 176 -1.25 -11.91 -9.51
C TYR A 176 -2.74 -11.77 -9.76
N ARG A 177 -3.38 -12.88 -10.12
CA ARG A 177 -4.83 -12.97 -10.36
C ARG A 177 -5.41 -14.17 -9.65
N SER A 178 -6.62 -14.03 -9.10
CA SER A 178 -7.39 -15.13 -8.53
C SER A 178 -8.79 -15.16 -9.14
N HIS A 179 -9.23 -16.35 -9.53
CA HIS A 179 -10.58 -16.59 -10.10
C HIS A 179 -11.51 -17.32 -9.12
N ASP A 180 -11.02 -17.66 -7.93
CA ASP A 180 -11.67 -18.49 -6.93
C ASP A 180 -11.80 -17.82 -5.56
N ASP A 181 -12.08 -16.51 -5.57
CA ASP A 181 -12.26 -15.70 -4.35
C ASP A 181 -11.01 -15.63 -3.44
N GLY A 182 -9.81 -15.72 -4.04
CA GLY A 182 -8.55 -15.64 -3.34
C GLY A 182 -8.07 -16.95 -2.71
N GLU A 183 -8.63 -18.11 -3.12
CA GLU A 183 -8.16 -19.42 -2.64
C GLU A 183 -6.85 -19.85 -3.31
N SER A 184 -6.69 -19.48 -4.59
CA SER A 184 -5.46 -19.70 -5.34
C SER A 184 -5.11 -18.51 -6.24
N TRP A 185 -3.85 -18.42 -6.62
CA TRP A 185 -3.30 -17.29 -7.36
C TRP A 185 -2.51 -17.73 -8.59
N GLU A 186 -2.85 -17.13 -9.72
CA GLU A 186 -2.07 -17.24 -10.94
C GLU A 186 -1.05 -16.11 -11.01
N LYS A 187 0.20 -16.47 -11.30
CA LYS A 187 1.27 -15.53 -11.56
C LYS A 187 1.15 -15.00 -12.99
N GLY A 188 0.91 -13.71 -13.13
CA GLY A 188 0.72 -13.02 -14.41
C GLY A 188 1.98 -12.30 -14.90
N ALA A 189 1.79 -11.13 -15.50
CA ALA A 189 2.86 -10.31 -16.06
C ALA A 189 3.89 -9.87 -15.01
N LEU A 190 5.16 -9.86 -15.42
CA LEU A 190 6.25 -9.21 -14.71
C LEU A 190 6.58 -7.90 -15.42
N LEU A 191 6.52 -6.79 -14.69
CA LEU A 191 6.76 -5.45 -15.19
C LEU A 191 8.10 -4.92 -14.70
N THR A 192 8.90 -4.37 -15.62
CA THR A 192 10.18 -3.73 -15.35
C THR A 192 10.26 -2.39 -16.08
N ALA A 193 11.02 -1.43 -15.56
CA ALA A 193 11.38 -0.25 -16.33
C ALA A 193 12.45 -0.60 -17.38
N ASP A 194 12.40 0.05 -18.55
CA ASP A 194 13.33 -0.19 -19.67
C ASP A 194 14.51 0.78 -19.69
N ASP A 195 14.61 1.67 -18.72
CA ASP A 195 15.64 2.70 -18.59
C ASP A 195 16.63 2.46 -17.44
N GLY A 196 16.60 1.25 -16.84
CA GLY A 196 17.46 0.86 -15.74
C GLY A 196 17.04 1.34 -14.36
N ASN A 197 15.94 2.10 -14.24
CA ASN A 197 15.34 2.42 -12.95
C ASN A 197 14.61 1.22 -12.37
N ARG A 198 14.37 1.26 -11.05
CA ARG A 198 13.64 0.21 -10.33
C ARG A 198 12.24 0.70 -10.03
N ILE A 199 11.25 -0.17 -10.32
CA ILE A 199 9.85 0.06 -10.00
C ILE A 199 9.39 -0.93 -8.93
N ARG A 200 8.64 -0.44 -7.93
CA ARG A 200 8.18 -1.26 -6.80
C ARG A 200 7.01 -0.62 -6.08
N GLU A 201 6.50 -1.32 -5.06
CA GLU A 201 5.38 -0.87 -4.23
C GLU A 201 4.25 -0.30 -5.09
N PRO A 202 3.66 -1.14 -5.97
CA PRO A 202 2.65 -0.71 -6.92
C PRO A 202 1.34 -0.36 -6.24
N ALA A 203 0.64 0.63 -6.78
CA ALA A 203 -0.77 0.89 -6.52
C ALA A 203 -1.56 0.66 -7.81
N ILE A 204 -2.74 0.03 -7.71
CA ILE A 204 -3.57 -0.33 -8.85
C ILE A 204 -4.98 0.21 -8.65
N CYS A 205 -5.61 0.72 -9.71
CA CYS A 205 -7.02 1.07 -9.69
C CYS A 205 -7.75 0.57 -10.94
N LEU A 206 -9.03 0.21 -10.75
CA LEU A 206 -9.94 -0.19 -11.82
C LEU A 206 -10.75 1.04 -12.27
N ARG A 207 -10.69 1.33 -13.56
CA ARG A 207 -11.49 2.39 -14.18
C ARG A 207 -12.89 1.87 -14.55
N PRO A 208 -13.90 2.75 -14.63
CA PRO A 208 -15.28 2.36 -15.01
C PRO A 208 -15.41 1.71 -16.39
N ASP A 209 -14.46 1.93 -17.28
CA ASP A 209 -14.42 1.29 -18.61
C ASP A 209 -13.75 -0.10 -18.60
N GLY A 210 -13.34 -0.58 -17.44
CA GLY A 210 -12.67 -1.88 -17.26
C GLY A 210 -11.15 -1.82 -17.36
N ARG A 211 -10.58 -0.68 -17.68
CA ARG A 211 -9.13 -0.47 -17.73
C ARG A 211 -8.52 -0.55 -16.33
N LEU A 212 -7.37 -1.20 -16.22
CA LEU A 212 -6.54 -1.17 -15.01
C LEU A 212 -5.40 -0.18 -15.21
N LEU A 213 -5.18 0.69 -14.22
CA LEU A 213 -4.04 1.57 -14.15
C LEU A 213 -3.18 1.17 -12.97
N LEU A 214 -1.87 1.12 -13.19
CA LEU A 214 -0.88 0.80 -12.18
C LEU A 214 0.14 1.92 -12.10
N PHE A 215 0.46 2.34 -10.88
CA PHE A 215 1.48 3.34 -10.58
C PHE A 215 2.48 2.76 -9.58
N THR A 216 3.74 3.19 -9.65
CA THR A 216 4.80 2.60 -8.84
C THR A 216 5.61 3.64 -8.12
N ARG A 217 6.07 3.30 -6.92
CA ARG A 217 7.26 3.88 -6.34
C ARG A 217 8.47 3.56 -7.21
N THR A 218 9.44 4.46 -7.24
CA THR A 218 10.66 4.29 -8.03
C THR A 218 11.90 4.51 -7.18
N CYS A 219 13.00 3.90 -7.61
CA CYS A 219 14.32 4.21 -7.11
C CYS A 219 15.34 4.17 -8.27
N PRO A 220 16.45 4.92 -8.16
CA PRO A 220 17.54 4.82 -9.11
C PRO A 220 18.11 3.41 -9.17
N GLY A 221 18.44 2.92 -10.37
CA GLY A 221 18.95 1.55 -10.57
C GLY A 221 20.27 1.24 -9.85
N THR A 222 21.09 2.24 -9.64
CA THR A 222 22.47 2.11 -9.11
C THR A 222 22.67 2.69 -7.72
N ALA A 223 21.70 3.42 -7.19
CA ALA A 223 21.83 4.07 -5.88
C ALA A 223 21.44 3.14 -4.74
N GLY A 224 22.11 3.27 -3.61
CA GLY A 224 21.68 2.70 -2.34
C GLY A 224 20.35 3.31 -1.89
N TRP A 225 19.66 2.61 -1.01
CA TRP A 225 18.36 2.99 -0.50
C TRP A 225 18.40 4.29 0.31
N GLY A 226 17.46 5.22 0.02
CA GLY A 226 17.16 6.35 0.88
C GLY A 226 18.35 7.23 1.25
N THR A 227 19.35 7.33 0.38
CA THR A 227 20.53 8.16 0.64
C THR A 227 20.14 9.63 0.55
N ALA A 228 20.23 10.35 1.66
CA ALA A 228 19.96 11.79 1.71
C ALA A 228 20.77 12.55 0.65
N GLY A 229 20.11 13.48 -0.03
CA GLY A 229 20.71 14.27 -1.12
C GLY A 229 20.62 13.62 -2.51
N ASN A 230 20.15 12.38 -2.64
CA ASN A 230 19.82 11.78 -3.92
C ASN A 230 18.43 12.25 -4.38
N ARG A 231 18.17 12.11 -5.68
CA ARG A 231 16.86 12.37 -6.29
C ARG A 231 16.35 11.09 -6.93
N SER A 232 15.12 10.75 -6.62
CA SER A 232 14.44 9.62 -7.25
C SER A 232 13.87 10.02 -8.61
N PRO A 233 13.82 9.07 -9.57
CA PRO A 233 13.08 9.30 -10.81
C PRO A 233 11.59 9.45 -10.51
N PRO A 234 10.80 10.05 -11.42
CA PRO A 234 9.35 10.13 -11.29
C PRO A 234 8.72 8.73 -11.13
N SER A 235 7.52 8.69 -10.58
CA SER A 235 6.70 7.47 -10.57
C SER A 235 6.41 6.99 -11.99
N TYR A 236 6.23 5.68 -12.16
CA TYR A 236 5.92 5.05 -13.44
C TYR A 236 4.46 4.61 -13.46
N ARG A 237 3.90 4.64 -14.67
CA ARG A 237 2.54 4.20 -14.97
C ARG A 237 2.57 3.07 -16.01
N ALA A 238 1.73 2.07 -15.81
CA ALA A 238 1.37 1.07 -16.81
C ALA A 238 -0.16 0.90 -16.85
N GLU A 239 -0.67 0.33 -17.95
CA GLU A 239 -2.09 0.04 -18.09
C GLU A 239 -2.33 -1.34 -18.67
N SER A 240 -3.48 -1.92 -18.33
CA SER A 240 -4.01 -3.14 -18.90
C SER A 240 -5.44 -2.90 -19.40
N LEU A 241 -5.76 -3.45 -20.58
CA LEU A 241 -7.07 -3.36 -21.22
C LEU A 241 -7.83 -4.70 -21.20
N ASP A 242 -7.23 -5.73 -20.60
CA ASP A 242 -7.70 -7.12 -20.65
C ASP A 242 -7.78 -7.77 -19.25
N GLY A 243 -8.07 -6.94 -18.24
CA GLY A 243 -8.23 -7.43 -16.86
C GLY A 243 -6.92 -7.89 -16.21
N GLY A 244 -5.79 -7.31 -16.60
CA GLY A 244 -4.49 -7.59 -16.00
C GLY A 244 -3.74 -8.78 -16.60
N LEU A 245 -4.18 -9.30 -17.76
CA LEU A 245 -3.47 -10.36 -18.48
C LEU A 245 -2.20 -9.82 -19.14
N THR A 246 -2.36 -8.71 -19.88
CA THR A 246 -1.23 -8.01 -20.50
C THR A 246 -1.17 -6.55 -20.03
N TRP A 247 0.00 -5.97 -20.07
CA TRP A 247 0.27 -4.62 -19.59
C TRP A 247 1.16 -3.86 -20.58
N SER A 248 0.93 -2.56 -20.65
CA SER A 248 1.86 -1.68 -21.36
C SER A 248 3.22 -1.63 -20.64
N GLN A 249 4.27 -1.27 -21.37
CA GLN A 249 5.58 -0.98 -20.76
C GLN A 249 5.44 0.16 -19.75
N PRO A 250 5.92 -0.01 -18.51
CA PRO A 250 5.94 1.09 -17.53
C PRO A 250 6.73 2.30 -18.04
N LYS A 251 6.14 3.50 -17.93
CA LYS A 251 6.74 4.75 -18.34
C LYS A 251 6.57 5.82 -17.25
N PRO A 252 7.50 6.79 -17.13
CA PRO A 252 7.35 7.92 -16.22
C PRO A 252 6.03 8.66 -16.44
N CYS A 253 5.32 9.00 -15.36
CA CYS A 253 4.00 9.65 -15.39
C CYS A 253 4.00 11.09 -14.83
N GLY A 254 5.17 11.69 -14.67
CA GLY A 254 5.30 13.10 -14.24
C GLY A 254 5.11 13.36 -12.74
N ILE A 255 4.68 12.37 -11.96
CA ILE A 255 4.59 12.47 -10.49
C ILE A 255 6.00 12.36 -9.89
N LEU A 256 6.34 13.32 -9.05
CA LEU A 256 7.56 13.24 -8.25
C LEU A 256 7.47 12.03 -7.30
N ASN A 257 8.62 11.48 -6.96
CA ASN A 257 8.71 10.38 -6.01
C ASN A 257 10.00 10.51 -5.22
N ASN A 258 9.93 10.25 -3.92
CA ASN A 258 11.07 10.32 -3.02
C ASN A 258 11.39 8.95 -2.40
N GLU A 259 11.26 7.89 -3.18
CA GLU A 259 11.35 6.51 -2.69
C GLU A 259 10.30 6.21 -1.59
N SER A 260 9.08 6.71 -1.77
CA SER A 260 7.96 6.44 -0.88
C SER A 260 6.83 5.75 -1.64
N LYS A 261 6.12 4.87 -0.95
CA LYS A 261 4.86 4.30 -1.41
C LYS A 261 3.87 5.42 -1.72
N LEU A 262 3.14 5.28 -2.79
CA LEU A 262 1.99 6.10 -3.16
C LEU A 262 0.72 5.24 -3.14
N ASP A 263 -0.44 5.87 -3.22
CA ASP A 263 -1.70 5.17 -3.42
C ASP A 263 -2.60 5.88 -4.42
N VAL A 264 -3.44 5.13 -5.14
CA VAL A 264 -4.29 5.63 -6.22
C VAL A 264 -5.71 5.06 -6.12
N ILE A 265 -6.70 5.89 -6.37
CA ILE A 265 -8.11 5.48 -6.39
C ILE A 265 -8.83 6.05 -7.61
N SER A 266 -9.66 5.23 -8.25
CA SER A 266 -10.63 5.70 -9.26
C SER A 266 -11.77 6.45 -8.56
N TRP A 267 -11.81 7.77 -8.68
CA TRP A 267 -12.76 8.62 -7.97
C TRP A 267 -14.12 8.66 -8.66
N ASP A 268 -14.12 8.93 -9.94
CA ASP A 268 -15.29 8.94 -10.81
C ASP A 268 -14.93 8.52 -12.25
N LYS A 269 -15.83 8.77 -13.21
CA LYS A 269 -15.63 8.39 -14.60
C LYS A 269 -14.42 9.06 -15.25
N GLU A 270 -14.10 10.27 -14.84
CA GLU A 270 -13.07 11.10 -15.49
C GLU A 270 -11.84 11.25 -14.61
N THR A 271 -11.99 11.04 -13.30
CA THR A 271 -10.99 11.45 -12.32
C THR A 271 -10.38 10.25 -11.61
N ILE A 272 -9.07 10.28 -11.47
CA ILE A 272 -8.32 9.48 -10.51
C ILE A 272 -7.66 10.40 -9.49
N LEU A 273 -7.57 9.94 -8.25
CA LEU A 273 -6.86 10.63 -7.15
C LEU A 273 -5.62 9.83 -6.77
N MET A 274 -4.55 10.53 -6.43
CA MET A 274 -3.31 9.93 -5.95
C MET A 274 -2.83 10.66 -4.70
N ALA A 275 -2.50 9.90 -3.66
CA ALA A 275 -1.78 10.39 -2.49
C ALA A 275 -0.29 10.00 -2.61
N TYR A 276 0.60 10.97 -2.49
CA TYR A 276 2.03 10.77 -2.70
C TYR A 276 2.86 11.84 -1.98
N ASN A 277 4.15 11.61 -1.83
CA ASN A 277 5.07 12.63 -1.31
C ASN A 277 5.60 13.50 -2.47
N ASP A 278 5.22 14.78 -2.46
CA ASP A 278 5.50 15.74 -3.52
C ASP A 278 6.91 16.34 -3.40
N THR A 279 7.90 15.47 -3.47
CA THR A 279 9.31 15.84 -3.49
C THR A 279 10.12 14.75 -4.19
N PRO A 280 11.16 15.09 -4.97
CA PRO A 280 12.06 14.10 -5.56
C PRO A 280 13.25 13.75 -4.64
N GLU A 281 13.44 14.47 -3.54
CA GLU A 281 14.60 14.29 -2.66
C GLU A 281 14.41 13.07 -1.77
N THR A 282 15.37 12.14 -1.80
CA THR A 282 15.32 10.92 -1.01
C THR A 282 15.95 11.17 0.35
N ASP A 283 15.11 11.20 1.37
CA ASP A 283 15.51 11.19 2.77
C ASP A 283 14.44 10.40 3.54
N TRP A 284 14.81 9.29 4.12
CA TRP A 284 13.85 8.46 4.86
C TRP A 284 13.32 9.10 6.12
N HIS A 285 14.02 10.10 6.64
CA HIS A 285 13.58 10.85 7.82
C HIS A 285 12.69 12.05 7.46
N GLU A 286 12.65 12.44 6.17
CA GLU A 286 11.99 13.67 5.71
C GLU A 286 11.09 13.44 4.48
N ARG A 287 10.22 12.41 4.55
CA ARG A 287 9.23 12.15 3.49
C ARG A 287 8.01 13.04 3.67
N SER A 288 8.13 14.27 3.22
CA SER A 288 7.07 15.30 3.25
C SER A 288 7.30 16.36 2.15
N PRO A 289 6.27 17.12 1.71
CA PRO A 289 4.88 16.99 2.12
C PRO A 289 4.22 15.72 1.59
N LEU A 290 3.12 15.29 2.25
CA LEU A 290 2.16 14.34 1.70
C LEU A 290 1.06 15.13 1.01
N THR A 291 0.81 14.86 -0.27
CA THR A 291 -0.08 15.63 -1.14
C THR A 291 -1.12 14.71 -1.78
N LEU A 292 -2.33 15.21 -1.94
CA LEU A 292 -3.36 14.63 -2.80
C LEU A 292 -3.33 15.37 -4.14
N ALA A 293 -3.21 14.62 -5.22
CA ALA A 293 -3.33 15.11 -6.59
C ALA A 293 -4.47 14.43 -7.34
N TYR A 294 -4.90 15.01 -8.44
CA TYR A 294 -5.86 14.40 -9.35
C TYR A 294 -5.37 14.44 -10.80
N SER A 295 -5.88 13.50 -11.59
CA SER A 295 -5.71 13.45 -13.04
C SER A 295 -7.06 13.23 -13.72
N LYS A 296 -7.26 13.84 -14.89
CA LYS A 296 -8.42 13.67 -15.76
C LYS A 296 -8.07 13.04 -17.12
N ASP A 297 -6.87 12.55 -17.26
CA ASP A 297 -6.33 11.97 -18.50
C ASP A 297 -5.64 10.60 -18.23
N GLU A 298 -6.25 9.80 -17.34
CA GLU A 298 -5.78 8.46 -17.02
C GLU A 298 -4.35 8.44 -16.41
N GLY A 299 -3.97 9.50 -15.69
CA GLY A 299 -2.69 9.60 -15.00
C GLY A 299 -1.51 10.00 -15.89
N LEU A 300 -1.76 10.61 -17.04
CA LEU A 300 -0.71 11.17 -17.89
C LEU A 300 -0.25 12.52 -17.40
N THR A 301 -1.18 13.35 -16.90
CA THR A 301 -0.88 14.62 -16.22
C THR A 301 -1.58 14.74 -14.88
N TRP A 302 -0.99 15.49 -13.97
CA TRP A 302 -1.46 15.62 -12.59
C TRP A 302 -1.53 17.06 -12.14
N GLN A 303 -2.50 17.35 -11.28
CA GLN A 303 -2.65 18.63 -10.60
C GLN A 303 -2.76 18.40 -9.09
N ASN A 304 -1.97 19.13 -8.31
CA ASN A 304 -2.07 19.08 -6.85
C ASN A 304 -3.40 19.68 -6.41
N LEU A 305 -4.10 18.95 -5.53
CA LEU A 305 -5.40 19.34 -5.03
C LEU A 305 -5.32 19.93 -3.62
N ILE A 306 -4.64 19.23 -2.71
CA ILE A 306 -4.46 19.68 -1.33
C ILE A 306 -3.23 19.03 -0.70
N THR A 307 -2.55 19.75 0.19
CA THR A 307 -1.56 19.17 1.09
C THR A 307 -2.25 18.46 2.24
N LEU A 308 -2.11 17.14 2.31
CA LEU A 308 -2.66 16.30 3.39
C LEU A 308 -1.87 16.49 4.68
N ALA A 309 -0.55 16.47 4.58
CA ALA A 309 0.35 16.69 5.70
C ALA A 309 1.56 17.54 5.27
N PRO A 310 1.75 18.72 5.87
CA PRO A 310 2.84 19.61 5.49
C PRO A 310 4.20 19.11 5.99
N ALA A 311 5.27 19.62 5.35
CA ALA A 311 6.64 19.50 5.87
C ALA A 311 6.80 20.32 7.17
N PRO A 312 7.80 20.01 8.02
CA PRO A 312 8.76 18.93 7.91
C PRO A 312 8.29 17.60 8.58
N GLY A 313 9.02 16.55 8.36
CA GLY A 313 8.91 15.26 9.05
C GLY A 313 8.49 14.11 8.15
N ASN A 314 8.67 12.88 8.64
CA ASN A 314 8.33 11.68 7.89
C ASN A 314 6.82 11.42 7.94
N LYS A 315 6.10 11.74 6.86
CA LYS A 315 4.65 11.61 6.69
C LYS A 315 4.39 10.96 5.33
N CYS A 316 4.34 9.65 5.31
CA CYS A 316 4.37 8.92 4.06
C CYS A 316 3.54 7.62 4.12
N GLN A 317 3.64 6.84 3.06
CA GLN A 317 2.96 5.56 2.92
C GLN A 317 1.44 5.67 3.07
N PRO A 318 0.79 6.49 2.23
CA PRO A 318 -0.65 6.64 2.28
C PRO A 318 -1.38 5.36 1.88
N ALA A 319 -2.60 5.23 2.39
CA ALA A 319 -3.61 4.31 1.88
C ALA A 319 -4.96 5.03 1.88
N MET A 320 -5.77 4.79 0.84
CA MET A 320 -7.01 5.51 0.59
C MET A 320 -8.18 4.56 0.38
N CYS A 321 -9.35 4.95 0.86
CA CYS A 321 -10.60 4.33 0.43
C CYS A 321 -11.74 5.34 0.41
N ARG A 322 -12.79 5.06 -0.37
CA ARG A 322 -14.03 5.83 -0.39
C ARG A 322 -15.02 5.19 0.57
N ASP A 323 -15.62 6.00 1.46
CA ASP A 323 -16.64 5.50 2.38
C ASP A 323 -18.05 5.49 1.75
N ALA A 324 -19.02 4.95 2.50
CA ALA A 324 -20.40 4.85 2.07
C ALA A 324 -21.10 6.22 1.88
N GLN A 325 -20.55 7.28 2.46
CA GLN A 325 -21.01 8.66 2.28
C GLN A 325 -20.37 9.35 1.07
N GLY A 326 -19.48 8.65 0.37
CA GLY A 326 -18.77 9.17 -0.79
C GLY A 326 -17.55 10.04 -0.45
N ARG A 327 -17.14 10.09 0.81
CA ARG A 327 -15.97 10.84 1.26
C ARG A 327 -14.68 10.04 1.03
N LEU A 328 -13.58 10.75 0.85
CA LEU A 328 -12.27 10.15 0.78
C LEU A 328 -11.69 10.00 2.19
N ASN A 329 -11.32 8.78 2.54
CA ASN A 329 -10.59 8.47 3.74
C ASN A 329 -9.13 8.17 3.38
N VAL A 330 -8.20 8.79 4.08
CA VAL A 330 -6.76 8.63 3.88
C VAL A 330 -6.12 8.32 5.22
N ILE A 331 -5.37 7.24 5.29
CA ILE A 331 -4.46 7.00 6.42
C ILE A 331 -3.02 7.09 5.94
N TYR A 332 -2.12 7.47 6.82
CA TYR A 332 -0.70 7.52 6.51
C TYR A 332 0.17 7.36 7.77
N MET A 333 1.37 6.90 7.56
CA MET A 333 2.37 6.80 8.62
C MET A 333 2.87 8.19 9.01
N HIS A 334 2.80 8.49 10.31
CA HIS A 334 3.29 9.73 10.91
C HIS A 334 4.53 9.43 11.75
N ARG A 335 5.70 9.80 11.25
CA ARG A 335 7.02 9.69 11.94
C ARG A 335 7.36 8.28 12.43
N HIS A 336 6.85 7.24 11.80
CA HIS A 336 6.96 5.85 12.24
C HIS A 336 6.36 5.53 13.61
N THR A 337 5.70 6.46 14.26
CA THR A 337 5.22 6.30 15.66
C THR A 337 3.71 6.36 15.79
N ALA A 338 3.01 6.74 14.73
CA ALA A 338 1.54 6.83 14.71
C ALA A 338 1.01 6.60 13.30
N ILE A 339 -0.27 6.29 13.21
CA ILE A 339 -1.04 6.28 11.96
C ILE A 339 -2.14 7.33 12.07
N GLU A 340 -2.06 8.36 11.25
CA GLU A 340 -3.07 9.42 11.18
C GLU A 340 -4.15 9.09 10.16
N HIS A 341 -5.39 9.45 10.44
CA HIS A 341 -6.56 9.30 9.58
C HIS A 341 -7.16 10.65 9.25
N LEU A 342 -7.36 10.91 7.98
CA LEU A 342 -8.02 12.10 7.44
C LEU A 342 -9.31 11.70 6.73
N VAL A 343 -10.37 12.49 6.93
CA VAL A 343 -11.58 12.43 6.11
C VAL A 343 -11.67 13.69 5.27
N LEU A 344 -11.87 13.52 3.97
CA LEU A 344 -11.96 14.64 3.03
C LEU A 344 -13.31 14.62 2.29
N GLU A 345 -13.85 15.81 2.09
CA GLU A 345 -14.87 16.07 1.07
C GLU A 345 -14.18 16.52 -0.21
N ILE A 346 -14.55 15.88 -1.32
CA ILE A 346 -14.10 16.23 -2.66
C ILE A 346 -15.29 16.73 -3.45
N THR A 347 -15.19 17.95 -3.98
CA THR A 347 -16.24 18.61 -4.78
C THR A 347 -15.66 19.08 -6.13
N ASP A 348 -16.52 19.27 -7.10
CA ASP A 348 -16.16 19.78 -8.43
C ASP A 348 -15.62 21.22 -8.41
#